data_d183c7fef0a700c4f359175a1052e3f9
#
_entry.id   d183c7fef0a700c4f359175a1052e3f9
#
_cell.length_a   1.000
_cell.length_b   1.000
_cell.length_c   1.000
_cell.angle_alpha   90.00
_cell.angle_beta   90.00
_cell.angle_gamma   90.00
#
_symmetry.space_group_name_H-M   'P 1'
#
loop_
_entity.id
_entity.type
_entity.pdbx_description
1 polymer ?
#
loop_
_entity_poly.entity_id
_entity_poly.type
_entity_poly.pdbx_seq_one_letter_code
_entity_poly.pdbx_strand_id
1 'polypeptide(L)'
;MSLSKDDHDRIARAIQAAEARTSGEIVCVLAQTSSHVTGLPVFIAAVVALALPWLLTAFTAMTVYRMLLLQVIVFVTLLVVLCLPPVRVALMPRRARRAIAYRFAMEQFASRGLASNKNQSGILIFVSLTERYARIIAGDDIAARVPQAKWQEAVDALIAHTRNGFVADGFIAAIELCGSELAKHFPPSDINRNELPDRIYVI
;
A
#
# COMPACT_ATOMS: atom_id res chain seq x y z
N MET A 1 -10.35 -3.57 7.93
CA MET A 1 -10.90 -4.76 7.30
C MET A 1 -9.81 -5.82 7.43
N SER A 2 -10.04 -6.88 8.21
CA SER A 2 -9.06 -7.95 8.47
C SER A 2 -9.45 -9.17 7.66
N LEU A 3 -8.49 -9.82 7.03
CA LEU A 3 -8.69 -11.12 6.40
C LEU A 3 -8.99 -12.16 7.47
N SER A 4 -9.94 -13.07 7.20
CA SER A 4 -10.21 -14.21 8.04
C SER A 4 -9.09 -15.25 7.91
N LYS A 5 -9.03 -16.22 8.83
CA LYS A 5 -8.09 -17.34 8.73
C LYS A 5 -8.34 -18.16 7.45
N ASP A 6 -9.60 -18.37 7.10
CA ASP A 6 -9.96 -19.06 5.86
C ASP A 6 -9.50 -18.31 4.61
N ASP A 7 -9.58 -16.98 4.61
CA ASP A 7 -9.06 -16.16 3.50
C ASP A 7 -7.54 -16.30 3.34
N HIS A 8 -6.79 -16.36 4.45
CA HIS A 8 -5.36 -16.63 4.41
C HIS A 8 -5.05 -17.98 3.79
N ASP A 9 -5.79 -19.02 4.19
CA ASP A 9 -5.59 -20.38 3.68
C ASP A 9 -6.01 -20.50 2.20
N ARG A 10 -7.04 -19.79 1.75
CA ARG A 10 -7.45 -19.73 0.34
C ARG A 10 -6.40 -19.05 -0.53
N ILE A 11 -5.85 -17.92 -0.07
CA ILE A 11 -4.79 -17.19 -0.79
C ILE A 11 -3.52 -18.04 -0.84
N ALA A 12 -3.12 -18.67 0.26
CA ALA A 12 -1.95 -19.55 0.31
C ALA A 12 -2.06 -20.70 -0.70
N ARG A 13 -3.22 -21.37 -0.77
CA ARG A 13 -3.48 -22.43 -1.76
C ARG A 13 -3.42 -21.90 -3.20
N ALA A 14 -3.90 -20.69 -3.46
CA ALA A 14 -3.84 -20.08 -4.78
C ALA A 14 -2.40 -19.76 -5.19
N ILE A 15 -1.55 -19.25 -4.25
CA ILE A 15 -0.12 -19.03 -4.50
C ILE A 15 0.55 -20.36 -4.84
N GLN A 16 0.40 -21.37 -4.00
CA GLN A 16 0.99 -22.70 -4.20
C GLN A 16 0.58 -23.32 -5.56
N ALA A 17 -0.72 -23.23 -5.91
CA ALA A 17 -1.21 -23.75 -7.19
C ALA A 17 -0.66 -22.98 -8.40
N ALA A 18 -0.38 -21.70 -8.27
CA ALA A 18 0.24 -20.89 -9.32
C ALA A 18 1.74 -21.22 -9.45
N GLU A 19 2.47 -21.27 -8.35
CA GLU A 19 3.91 -21.56 -8.31
C GLU A 19 4.24 -22.98 -8.76
N ALA A 20 3.35 -23.92 -8.54
CA ALA A 20 3.54 -25.30 -9.06
C ALA A 20 3.62 -25.35 -10.61
N ARG A 21 3.19 -24.30 -11.30
CA ARG A 21 3.17 -24.22 -12.78
C ARG A 21 4.25 -23.31 -13.36
N THR A 22 5.04 -22.66 -12.52
CA THR A 22 6.05 -21.70 -12.96
C THR A 22 7.28 -21.74 -12.05
N SER A 23 8.42 -21.30 -12.56
CA SER A 23 9.62 -21.05 -11.77
C SER A 23 9.64 -19.67 -11.13
N GLY A 24 8.59 -18.88 -11.28
CA GLY A 24 8.46 -17.56 -10.70
C GLY A 24 7.82 -17.59 -9.31
N GLU A 25 8.33 -16.79 -8.38
CA GLU A 25 7.81 -16.62 -7.02
C GLU A 25 6.73 -15.54 -6.96
N ILE A 26 5.67 -15.77 -6.18
CA ILE A 26 4.53 -14.83 -6.04
C ILE A 26 4.38 -14.41 -4.58
N VAL A 27 4.69 -13.18 -4.28
CA VAL A 27 4.52 -12.61 -2.94
C VAL A 27 3.31 -11.68 -2.91
N CYS A 28 2.42 -11.89 -1.93
CA CYS A 28 1.25 -11.07 -1.70
C CYS A 28 1.40 -10.23 -0.45
N VAL A 29 1.17 -8.91 -0.56
CA VAL A 29 1.23 -7.97 0.56
C VAL A 29 -0.04 -7.13 0.60
N LEU A 30 -0.72 -7.19 1.75
CA LEU A 30 -1.86 -6.33 2.09
C LEU A 30 -1.45 -5.36 3.18
N ALA A 31 -1.29 -4.09 2.83
CA ALA A 31 -1.07 -3.02 3.78
C ALA A 31 -2.41 -2.36 4.16
N GLN A 32 -2.67 -2.23 5.45
CA GLN A 32 -3.82 -1.43 5.90
C GLN A 32 -3.58 0.05 5.63
N THR A 33 -2.35 0.51 5.85
CA THR A 33 -1.89 1.85 5.51
C THR A 33 -0.40 1.81 5.14
N SER A 34 -0.03 2.49 4.08
CA SER A 34 1.38 2.62 3.66
C SER A 34 2.01 3.91 4.19
N SER A 35 1.25 4.77 4.89
CA SER A 35 1.73 6.09 5.26
C SER A 35 1.71 6.33 6.76
N HIS A 36 2.88 6.54 7.35
CA HIS A 36 3.07 7.12 8.68
C HIS A 36 3.30 8.64 8.63
N VAL A 37 2.76 9.33 7.60
CA VAL A 37 2.98 10.77 7.43
C VAL A 37 2.14 11.56 8.42
N THR A 38 2.71 11.85 9.58
CA THR A 38 2.14 12.75 10.60
C THR A 38 2.60 14.20 10.43
N GLY A 39 3.63 14.46 9.62
CA GLY A 39 4.23 15.78 9.48
C GLY A 39 3.30 16.84 8.90
N LEU A 40 2.50 16.51 7.89
CA LEU A 40 1.61 17.49 7.24
C LEU A 40 0.50 18.01 8.18
N PRO A 41 -0.23 17.18 8.93
CA PRO A 41 -1.20 17.65 9.92
C PRO A 41 -0.57 18.56 10.98
N VAL A 42 0.59 18.18 11.52
CA VAL A 42 1.31 18.97 12.52
C VAL A 42 1.72 20.33 11.94
N PHE A 43 2.27 20.35 10.72
CA PHE A 43 2.67 21.58 10.05
C PHE A 43 1.47 22.54 9.85
N ILE A 44 0.33 22.04 9.36
CA ILE A 44 -0.88 22.85 9.16
C ILE A 44 -1.38 23.40 10.50
N ALA A 45 -1.47 22.56 11.54
CA ALA A 45 -1.89 22.99 12.86
C ALA A 45 -0.98 24.08 13.43
N ALA A 46 0.35 23.94 13.25
CA ALA A 46 1.33 24.92 13.71
C ALA A 46 1.21 26.26 12.96
N VAL A 47 1.06 26.24 11.64
CA VAL A 47 0.91 27.46 10.83
C VAL A 47 -0.35 28.22 11.21
N VAL A 48 -1.49 27.52 11.37
CA VAL A 48 -2.76 28.15 11.78
C VAL A 48 -2.64 28.73 13.19
N ALA A 49 -2.06 27.98 14.14
CA ALA A 49 -1.88 28.45 15.51
C ALA A 49 -0.95 29.66 15.59
N LEU A 50 0.12 29.73 14.78
CA LEU A 50 1.01 30.88 14.71
C LEU A 50 0.39 32.12 14.06
N ALA A 51 -0.50 31.93 13.09
CA ALA A 51 -1.21 33.04 12.45
C ALA A 51 -2.32 33.65 13.33
N LEU A 52 -2.86 32.86 14.27
CA LEU A 52 -4.01 33.24 15.10
C LEU A 52 -3.78 34.50 15.94
N PRO A 53 -2.65 34.71 16.65
CA PRO A 53 -2.40 35.95 17.42
C PRO A 53 -2.38 37.22 16.56
N TRP A 54 -1.84 37.13 15.35
CA TRP A 54 -1.80 38.28 14.43
C TRP A 54 -3.21 38.69 13.99
N LEU A 55 -4.06 37.72 13.69
CA LEU A 55 -5.47 37.97 13.39
C LEU A 55 -6.22 38.56 14.59
N LEU A 56 -6.03 38.00 15.78
CA LEU A 56 -6.72 38.46 16.98
C LEU A 56 -6.31 39.89 17.40
N THR A 57 -5.03 40.24 17.27
CA THR A 57 -4.55 41.61 17.56
C THR A 57 -5.12 42.66 16.61
N ALA A 58 -5.39 42.26 15.33
CA ALA A 58 -5.94 43.16 14.35
C ALA A 58 -7.44 43.46 14.56
N PHE A 59 -8.20 42.51 15.13
CA PHE A 59 -9.65 42.58 15.24
C PHE A 59 -10.20 42.64 16.66
N THR A 60 -9.38 42.43 17.69
CA THR A 60 -9.82 42.34 19.09
C THR A 60 -8.84 42.95 20.07
N ALA A 61 -9.37 43.64 21.10
CA ALA A 61 -8.57 44.16 22.21
C ALA A 61 -8.49 43.14 23.37
N MET A 62 -8.14 41.87 23.05
CA MET A 62 -8.03 40.83 24.07
C MET A 62 -6.71 40.93 24.83
N THR A 63 -6.72 40.48 26.12
CA THR A 63 -5.49 40.36 26.90
C THR A 63 -4.61 39.23 26.35
N VAL A 64 -3.29 39.43 26.39
CA VAL A 64 -2.29 38.48 25.88
C VAL A 64 -2.51 37.07 26.43
N TYR A 65 -2.85 36.95 27.73
CA TYR A 65 -3.10 35.66 28.37
C TYR A 65 -4.25 34.88 27.67
N ARG A 66 -5.35 35.56 27.35
CA ARG A 66 -6.51 34.92 26.65
C ARG A 66 -6.15 34.52 25.21
N MET A 67 -5.34 35.34 24.55
CA MET A 67 -4.85 35.00 23.17
C MET A 67 -4.00 33.74 23.19
N LEU A 68 -3.04 33.63 24.11
CA LEU A 68 -2.17 32.45 24.23
C LEU A 68 -2.97 31.20 24.58
N LEU A 69 -3.93 31.32 25.51
CA LEU A 69 -4.79 30.19 25.89
C LEU A 69 -5.64 29.73 24.70
N LEU A 70 -6.24 30.65 23.95
CA LEU A 70 -7.01 30.35 22.76
C LEU A 70 -6.11 29.68 21.66
N GLN A 71 -4.90 30.18 21.48
CA GLN A 71 -3.92 29.60 20.53
C GLN A 71 -3.61 28.14 20.86
N VAL A 72 -3.37 27.82 22.13
CA VAL A 72 -3.12 26.43 22.56
C VAL A 72 -4.34 25.56 22.34
N ILE A 73 -5.54 26.03 22.68
CA ILE A 73 -6.78 25.28 22.45
C ILE A 73 -6.97 24.99 20.95
N VAL A 74 -6.82 26.00 20.10
CA VAL A 74 -6.96 25.84 18.64
C VAL A 74 -5.91 24.87 18.09
N PHE A 75 -4.65 25.00 18.53
CA PHE A 75 -3.58 24.09 18.11
C PHE A 75 -3.89 22.63 18.46
N VAL A 76 -4.24 22.36 19.71
CA VAL A 76 -4.56 21.00 20.17
C VAL A 76 -5.78 20.44 19.45
N THR A 77 -6.84 21.25 19.31
CA THR A 77 -8.05 20.82 18.61
C THR A 77 -7.78 20.49 17.15
N LEU A 78 -7.06 21.37 16.44
CA LEU A 78 -6.65 21.12 15.05
C LEU A 78 -5.77 19.89 14.94
N LEU A 79 -4.80 19.72 15.84
CA LEU A 79 -3.91 18.57 15.83
C LEU A 79 -4.71 17.27 15.97
N VAL A 80 -5.62 17.20 16.93
CA VAL A 80 -6.49 16.03 17.14
C VAL A 80 -7.34 15.75 15.90
N VAL A 81 -8.02 16.76 15.35
CA VAL A 81 -8.90 16.61 14.17
C VAL A 81 -8.11 16.18 12.94
N LEU A 82 -6.98 16.83 12.66
CA LEU A 82 -6.16 16.55 11.48
C LEU A 82 -5.41 15.22 11.57
N CYS A 83 -5.14 14.72 12.77
CA CYS A 83 -4.53 13.40 12.99
C CYS A 83 -5.53 12.25 12.87
N LEU A 84 -6.83 12.51 12.82
CA LEU A 84 -7.84 11.47 12.59
C LEU A 84 -7.58 10.79 11.22
N PRO A 85 -7.60 9.43 11.16
CA PRO A 85 -7.28 8.70 9.94
C PRO A 85 -8.05 9.16 8.69
N PRO A 86 -9.39 9.38 8.73
CA PRO A 86 -10.14 9.79 7.55
C PRO A 86 -9.75 11.20 7.06
N VAL A 87 -9.48 12.13 7.99
CA VAL A 87 -9.12 13.51 7.67
C VAL A 87 -7.71 13.58 7.09
N ARG A 88 -6.77 12.86 7.70
CA ARG A 88 -5.38 12.78 7.23
C ARG A 88 -5.28 12.29 5.79
N VAL A 89 -6.03 11.24 5.46
CA VAL A 89 -6.06 10.68 4.09
C VAL A 89 -6.74 11.64 3.12
N ALA A 90 -7.79 12.36 3.54
CA ALA A 90 -8.49 13.33 2.70
C ALA A 90 -7.61 14.55 2.35
N LEU A 91 -6.78 15.02 3.28
CA LEU A 91 -5.88 16.14 3.06
C LEU A 91 -4.75 15.82 2.06
N MET A 92 -4.40 14.55 1.91
CA MET A 92 -3.27 14.16 1.07
C MET A 92 -3.68 14.07 -0.41
N PRO A 93 -3.03 14.82 -1.32
CA PRO A 93 -3.33 14.74 -2.75
C PRO A 93 -3.13 13.30 -3.28
N ARG A 94 -3.98 12.89 -4.21
CA ARG A 94 -3.95 11.52 -4.78
C ARG A 94 -2.57 11.12 -5.32
N ARG A 95 -1.82 12.07 -5.88
CA ARG A 95 -0.46 11.84 -6.38
C ARG A 95 0.51 11.49 -5.25
N ALA A 96 0.46 12.21 -4.14
CA ALA A 96 1.32 11.94 -2.98
C ALA A 96 0.99 10.59 -2.33
N ARG A 97 -0.29 10.24 -2.18
CA ARG A 97 -0.72 8.91 -1.69
C ARG A 97 -0.17 7.77 -2.53
N ARG A 98 -0.28 7.90 -3.86
CA ARG A 98 0.25 6.90 -4.80
C ARG A 98 1.77 6.78 -4.74
N ALA A 99 2.48 7.91 -4.62
CA ALA A 99 3.93 7.91 -4.52
C ALA A 99 4.42 7.23 -3.23
N ILE A 100 3.76 7.50 -2.10
CA ILE A 100 4.09 6.87 -0.81
C ILE A 100 3.82 5.35 -0.87
N ALA A 101 2.63 4.96 -1.35
CA ALA A 101 2.27 3.55 -1.50
C ALA A 101 3.23 2.81 -2.45
N TYR A 102 3.66 3.45 -3.54
CA TYR A 102 4.65 2.90 -4.45
C TYR A 102 6.02 2.71 -3.79
N ARG A 103 6.51 3.73 -3.07
CA ARG A 103 7.79 3.62 -2.35
C ARG A 103 7.76 2.49 -1.32
N PHE A 104 6.67 2.38 -0.57
CA PHE A 104 6.48 1.31 0.39
C PHE A 104 6.42 -0.07 -0.28
N ALA A 105 5.73 -0.20 -1.43
CA ALA A 105 5.71 -1.42 -2.20
C ALA A 105 7.11 -1.81 -2.73
N MET A 106 7.91 -0.84 -3.19
CA MET A 106 9.30 -1.06 -3.62
C MET A 106 10.20 -1.48 -2.45
N GLU A 107 10.00 -0.90 -1.28
CA GLU A 107 10.72 -1.31 -0.06
C GLU A 107 10.38 -2.76 0.33
N GLN A 108 9.10 -3.14 0.28
CA GLN A 108 8.67 -4.52 0.50
C GLN A 108 9.24 -5.49 -0.55
N PHE A 109 9.30 -5.06 -1.81
CA PHE A 109 9.88 -5.84 -2.89
C PHE A 109 11.38 -6.10 -2.67
N ALA A 110 12.13 -5.06 -2.32
CA ALA A 110 13.55 -5.16 -2.05
C ALA A 110 13.87 -5.97 -0.77
N SER A 111 13.14 -5.71 0.33
CA SER A 111 13.37 -6.38 1.62
C SER A 111 13.09 -7.88 1.61
N ARG A 112 12.26 -8.35 0.66
CA ARG A 112 11.94 -9.77 0.48
C ARG A 112 12.86 -10.49 -0.50
N GLY A 113 13.91 -9.82 -0.97
CA GLY A 113 14.89 -10.42 -1.88
C GLY A 113 14.41 -10.58 -3.32
N LEU A 114 13.20 -10.10 -3.67
CA LEU A 114 12.65 -10.20 -5.02
C LEU A 114 13.44 -9.37 -6.05
N ALA A 115 14.19 -8.36 -5.59
CA ALA A 115 15.00 -7.49 -6.43
C ALA A 115 16.40 -8.02 -6.73
N SER A 116 16.91 -8.99 -5.96
CA SER A 116 18.36 -9.25 -5.90
C SER A 116 18.81 -10.64 -6.34
N ASN A 117 17.90 -11.55 -6.68
CA ASN A 117 18.28 -12.92 -6.95
C ASN A 117 18.50 -13.18 -8.45
N LYS A 118 19.75 -13.42 -8.82
CA LYS A 118 20.16 -13.73 -10.22
C LYS A 118 19.50 -14.99 -10.81
N ASN A 119 18.81 -15.79 -9.99
CA ASN A 119 18.17 -17.05 -10.41
C ASN A 119 16.69 -17.15 -10.04
N GLN A 120 16.09 -16.10 -9.43
CA GLN A 120 14.70 -16.14 -8.98
C GLN A 120 13.95 -14.93 -9.50
N SER A 121 13.06 -15.21 -10.43
CA SER A 121 12.16 -14.22 -10.99
C SER A 121 10.91 -14.17 -10.10
N GLY A 122 10.73 -13.11 -9.33
CA GLY A 122 9.59 -12.94 -8.44
C GLY A 122 8.71 -11.75 -8.79
N ILE A 123 7.44 -11.85 -8.42
CA ILE A 123 6.48 -10.75 -8.47
C ILE A 123 5.94 -10.43 -7.08
N LEU A 124 5.68 -9.16 -6.85
CA LEU A 124 4.98 -8.67 -5.66
C LEU A 124 3.60 -8.14 -6.05
N ILE A 125 2.54 -8.75 -5.52
CA ILE A 125 1.17 -8.24 -5.60
C ILE A 125 0.92 -7.41 -4.34
N PHE A 126 0.90 -6.09 -4.50
CA PHE A 126 0.76 -5.13 -3.39
C PHE A 126 -0.59 -4.44 -3.42
N VAL A 127 -1.28 -4.42 -2.27
CA VAL A 127 -2.52 -3.68 -2.05
C VAL A 127 -2.39 -2.82 -0.80
N SER A 128 -2.76 -1.55 -0.91
CA SER A 128 -2.95 -0.66 0.22
C SER A 128 -4.39 -0.16 0.27
N LEU A 129 -5.11 -0.54 1.34
CA LEU A 129 -6.54 -0.25 1.48
C LEU A 129 -6.81 1.23 1.71
N THR A 130 -6.06 1.86 2.62
CA THR A 130 -6.26 3.26 2.99
C THR A 130 -5.94 4.21 1.84
N GLU A 131 -4.87 3.97 1.12
CA GLU A 131 -4.46 4.76 -0.04
C GLU A 131 -5.24 4.41 -1.32
N ARG A 132 -6.04 3.32 -1.27
CA ARG A 132 -6.76 2.76 -2.43
C ARG A 132 -5.81 2.55 -3.60
N TYR A 133 -4.73 1.88 -3.33
CA TYR A 133 -3.65 1.63 -4.28
C TYR A 133 -3.39 0.14 -4.40
N ALA A 134 -3.32 -0.34 -5.63
CA ALA A 134 -2.90 -1.70 -5.95
C ALA A 134 -1.85 -1.66 -7.07
N ARG A 135 -0.85 -2.50 -6.98
CA ARG A 135 0.20 -2.62 -8.00
C ARG A 135 0.83 -4.00 -7.96
N ILE A 136 1.24 -4.46 -9.14
CA ILE A 136 2.12 -5.60 -9.30
C ILE A 136 3.50 -5.06 -9.68
N ILE A 137 4.52 -5.53 -8.96
CA ILE A 137 5.92 -5.21 -9.21
C ILE A 137 6.59 -6.53 -9.59
N ALA A 138 7.21 -6.55 -10.75
CA ALA A 138 7.92 -7.71 -11.25
C ALA A 138 9.43 -7.45 -11.24
N GLY A 139 10.22 -8.49 -11.01
CA GLY A 139 11.67 -8.44 -11.19
C GLY A 139 12.02 -8.11 -12.63
N ASP A 140 13.24 -7.62 -12.86
CA ASP A 140 13.68 -7.10 -14.16
C ASP A 140 13.57 -8.15 -15.28
N ASP A 141 13.88 -9.41 -14.99
CA ASP A 141 13.80 -10.52 -15.95
C ASP A 141 12.35 -10.81 -16.38
N ILE A 142 11.41 -10.70 -15.44
CA ILE A 142 9.98 -10.87 -15.72
C ILE A 142 9.45 -9.65 -16.46
N ALA A 143 9.80 -8.46 -16.02
CA ALA A 143 9.37 -7.21 -16.65
C ALA A 143 9.84 -7.08 -18.12
N ALA A 144 10.98 -7.68 -18.45
CA ALA A 144 11.50 -7.71 -19.83
C ALA A 144 10.71 -8.65 -20.76
N ARG A 145 10.04 -9.68 -20.21
CA ARG A 145 9.36 -10.72 -21.02
C ARG A 145 7.85 -10.59 -21.03
N VAL A 146 7.26 -10.08 -19.95
CA VAL A 146 5.79 -9.98 -19.81
C VAL A 146 5.35 -8.53 -20.06
N PRO A 147 4.45 -8.28 -21.02
CA PRO A 147 3.96 -6.93 -21.30
C PRO A 147 3.25 -6.30 -20.10
N GLN A 148 3.46 -5.00 -19.89
CA GLN A 148 2.84 -4.24 -18.79
C GLN A 148 1.29 -4.32 -18.80
N ALA A 149 0.68 -4.50 -19.97
CA ALA A 149 -0.77 -4.63 -20.08
C ALA A 149 -1.31 -5.84 -19.31
N LYS A 150 -0.55 -6.95 -19.23
CA LYS A 150 -0.96 -8.15 -18.52
C LYS A 150 -0.99 -7.95 -17.01
N TRP A 151 -0.02 -7.21 -16.49
CA TRP A 151 -0.03 -6.79 -15.09
C TRP A 151 -1.19 -5.86 -14.77
N GLN A 152 -1.57 -5.00 -15.73
CA GLN A 152 -2.69 -4.10 -15.56
C GLN A 152 -4.03 -4.87 -15.51
N GLU A 153 -4.22 -5.89 -16.37
CA GLU A 153 -5.39 -6.78 -16.31
C GLU A 153 -5.54 -7.43 -14.92
N ALA A 154 -4.46 -7.95 -14.36
CA ALA A 154 -4.46 -8.55 -13.03
C ALA A 154 -4.75 -7.53 -11.92
N VAL A 155 -4.19 -6.31 -12.02
CA VAL A 155 -4.49 -5.20 -11.08
C VAL A 155 -5.96 -4.79 -11.18
N ASP A 156 -6.53 -4.72 -12.37
CA ASP A 156 -7.92 -4.32 -12.56
C ASP A 156 -8.89 -5.36 -11.99
N ALA A 157 -8.61 -6.66 -12.17
CA ALA A 157 -9.36 -7.75 -11.55
C ALA A 157 -9.28 -7.67 -10.02
N LEU A 158 -8.10 -7.46 -9.46
CA LEU A 158 -7.87 -7.28 -8.03
C LEU A 158 -8.70 -6.11 -7.48
N ILE A 159 -8.66 -4.96 -8.15
CA ILE A 159 -9.39 -3.75 -7.74
C ILE A 159 -10.90 -3.97 -7.81
N ALA A 160 -11.41 -4.66 -8.84
CA ALA A 160 -12.84 -4.91 -9.01
C ALA A 160 -13.44 -5.67 -7.81
N HIS A 161 -12.75 -6.72 -7.34
CA HIS A 161 -13.18 -7.48 -6.17
C HIS A 161 -12.99 -6.72 -4.86
N THR A 162 -11.83 -6.06 -4.69
CA THR A 162 -11.50 -5.32 -3.46
C THR A 162 -12.45 -4.14 -3.22
N ARG A 163 -12.94 -3.46 -4.25
CA ARG A 163 -13.94 -2.39 -4.14
C ARG A 163 -15.26 -2.87 -3.54
N ASN A 164 -15.63 -4.13 -3.78
CA ASN A 164 -16.85 -4.75 -3.27
C ASN A 164 -16.64 -5.41 -1.90
N GLY A 165 -15.45 -5.28 -1.31
CA GLY A 165 -15.13 -5.88 -0.03
C GLY A 165 -14.55 -7.30 -0.08
N PHE A 166 -14.49 -7.93 -1.26
CA PHE A 166 -13.99 -9.28 -1.49
C PHE A 166 -12.47 -9.29 -1.73
N VAL A 167 -11.70 -8.89 -0.70
CA VAL A 167 -10.25 -8.72 -0.81
C VAL A 167 -9.54 -10.03 -1.16
N ALA A 168 -9.93 -11.14 -0.52
CA ALA A 168 -9.32 -12.45 -0.77
C ALA A 168 -9.56 -12.91 -2.21
N ASP A 169 -10.80 -12.79 -2.72
CA ASP A 169 -11.12 -13.15 -4.10
C ASP A 169 -10.36 -12.29 -5.10
N GLY A 170 -10.13 -11.01 -4.77
CA GLY A 170 -9.30 -10.13 -5.57
C GLY A 170 -7.85 -10.61 -5.68
N PHE A 171 -7.25 -11.01 -4.55
CA PHE A 171 -5.90 -11.58 -4.58
C PHE A 171 -5.86 -12.89 -5.36
N ILE A 172 -6.82 -13.79 -5.17
CA ILE A 172 -6.89 -15.07 -5.88
C ILE A 172 -6.96 -14.83 -7.40
N ALA A 173 -7.86 -13.95 -7.86
CA ALA A 173 -7.98 -13.62 -9.28
C ALA A 173 -6.68 -13.04 -9.86
N ALA A 174 -6.00 -12.15 -9.11
CA ALA A 174 -4.71 -11.61 -9.53
C ALA A 174 -3.61 -12.67 -9.58
N ILE A 175 -3.55 -13.56 -8.59
CA ILE A 175 -2.59 -14.68 -8.53
C ILE A 175 -2.78 -15.61 -9.74
N GLU A 176 -4.02 -15.95 -10.08
CA GLU A 176 -4.31 -16.83 -11.23
C GLU A 176 -3.87 -16.21 -12.56
N LEU A 177 -4.18 -14.92 -12.77
CA LEU A 177 -3.76 -14.20 -13.97
C LEU A 177 -2.23 -14.09 -14.05
N CYS A 178 -1.59 -13.69 -12.96
CA CYS A 178 -0.14 -13.59 -12.89
C CYS A 178 0.54 -14.95 -13.10
N GLY A 179 0.06 -15.99 -12.40
CA GLY A 179 0.59 -17.35 -12.53
C GLY A 179 0.47 -17.90 -13.95
N SER A 180 -0.65 -17.61 -14.62
CA SER A 180 -0.84 -18.03 -16.02
C SER A 180 0.14 -17.35 -16.99
N GLU A 181 0.45 -16.08 -16.77
CA GLU A 181 1.44 -15.36 -17.58
C GLU A 181 2.87 -15.80 -17.25
N LEU A 182 3.17 -16.01 -15.97
CA LEU A 182 4.48 -16.53 -15.56
C LEU A 182 4.74 -17.91 -16.14
N ALA A 183 3.78 -18.82 -16.09
CA ALA A 183 3.92 -20.18 -16.63
C ALA A 183 4.27 -20.23 -18.14
N LYS A 184 3.84 -19.22 -18.93
CA LYS A 184 4.15 -19.12 -20.36
C LYS A 184 5.62 -18.76 -20.63
N HIS A 185 6.18 -17.91 -19.77
CA HIS A 185 7.52 -17.35 -19.98
C HIS A 185 8.58 -17.98 -19.07
N PHE A 186 8.15 -18.54 -17.95
CA PHE A 186 8.98 -19.13 -16.91
C PHE A 186 8.40 -20.49 -16.49
N PRO A 187 8.54 -21.53 -17.31
CA PRO A 187 8.03 -22.86 -17.00
C PRO A 187 8.73 -23.43 -15.76
N PRO A 188 8.12 -24.40 -15.07
CA PRO A 188 8.72 -25.03 -13.91
C PRO A 188 10.07 -25.67 -14.26
N SER A 189 11.06 -25.55 -13.37
CA SER A 189 12.38 -26.15 -13.52
C SER A 189 12.73 -26.95 -12.28
N ASP A 190 13.51 -28.03 -12.47
CA ASP A 190 13.95 -28.92 -11.35
C ASP A 190 14.84 -28.21 -10.31
N ILE A 191 15.31 -27.00 -10.62
CA ILE A 191 16.16 -26.19 -9.75
C ILE A 191 15.31 -25.24 -8.88
N ASN A 192 14.00 -25.18 -9.13
CA ASN A 192 13.12 -24.22 -8.46
C ASN A 192 12.88 -24.64 -7.01
N ARG A 193 13.63 -24.06 -6.10
CA ARG A 193 13.33 -24.13 -4.65
C ARG A 193 12.37 -23.00 -4.34
N ASN A 194 11.14 -23.34 -3.93
CA ASN A 194 10.23 -22.40 -3.28
C ASN A 194 10.96 -21.90 -2.01
N GLU A 195 11.56 -20.71 -2.09
CA GLU A 195 12.36 -20.14 -0.99
C GLU A 195 11.53 -19.20 -0.12
N LEU A 196 10.38 -18.72 -0.63
CA LEU A 196 9.52 -17.82 0.11
C LEU A 196 8.25 -18.52 0.59
N PRO A 197 7.75 -18.20 1.79
CA PRO A 197 6.54 -18.83 2.31
C PRO A 197 5.30 -18.43 1.49
N ASP A 198 4.49 -19.41 1.08
CA ASP A 198 3.22 -19.26 0.35
C ASP A 198 2.16 -18.65 1.26
N ARG A 199 2.27 -17.37 1.54
CA ARG A 199 1.34 -16.66 2.40
C ARG A 199 1.18 -15.19 2.03
N ILE A 200 0.02 -14.63 2.36
CA ILE A 200 -0.18 -13.19 2.33
C ILE A 200 0.38 -12.53 3.58
N TYR A 201 1.11 -11.47 3.40
CA TYR A 201 1.62 -10.64 4.48
C TYR A 201 0.68 -9.46 4.72
N VAL A 202 0.12 -9.38 5.92
CA VAL A 202 -0.75 -8.27 6.34
C VAL A 202 0.09 -7.35 7.25
N ILE A 203 0.21 -6.07 6.85
CA ILE A 203 1.06 -5.06 7.51
C ILE A 203 0.34 -3.71 7.63
#